data_cc83aae997fc7b70b74d84fb3dd2df3c
#
_entry.id   cc83aae997fc7b70b74d84fb3dd2df3c
#
_cell.length_a   1.000
_cell.length_b   1.000
_cell.length_c   1.000
_cell.angle_alpha   90.00
_cell.angle_beta   90.00
_cell.angle_gamma   90.00
#
_symmetry.space_group_name_H-M   'P 1'
#
loop_
_entity.id
_entity.type
_entity.pdbx_description
1 polymer ?
#
loop_
_entity_poly.entity_id
_entity_poly.type
_entity_poly.pdbx_seq_one_letter_code
_entity_poly.pdbx_strand_id
1 'polypeptide(L)'
;MKTILIGLLAATALAGSALAQEKIKIGVSIPAATHGFMGGLNWHAQQAEKRLEKANPNIDIIIVTADGPADQASDLEDLVSVQKINALVVLPFESEPLTEPVKQVKATGAFITVVDRGLSEPGIEDVYLAGNNTEMGKISAQYIKSRLKSGDNIVILRGIPTVLDTERFDAFMAEIKDSGIKVLDNKFANWNRDDGFEVMQDFLSRFPDIDGVWAQDDDITLGVVEAVKQAKRDKDMFIVGGAGMKEIIKGVMDGNALVPVDVLYPPALIATAMDITVANFTSNGPVRGRYILGAPLITKENAKDFYFPDSPF
;
A
#
# COMPACT_ATOMS: atom_id res chain seq x y z
N MET A 1 -37.72 -77.33 31.67
CA MET A 1 -36.64 -76.35 32.08
C MET A 1 -36.21 -75.63 30.80
N LYS A 2 -36.57 -74.36 30.64
CA LYS A 2 -36.24 -73.55 29.48
C LYS A 2 -35.17 -72.56 29.96
N THR A 3 -33.98 -72.65 29.45
CA THR A 3 -32.84 -71.77 29.77
C THR A 3 -32.89 -70.58 28.77
N ILE A 4 -33.07 -69.37 29.28
CA ILE A 4 -33.06 -68.13 28.52
C ILE A 4 -31.63 -67.61 28.54
N LEU A 5 -30.96 -67.49 27.36
CA LEU A 5 -29.67 -66.89 27.16
C LEU A 5 -29.90 -65.35 26.90
N ILE A 6 -29.45 -64.52 27.83
CA ILE A 6 -29.44 -63.06 27.68
C ILE A 6 -28.13 -62.67 26.99
N GLY A 7 -28.22 -62.26 25.72
CA GLY A 7 -27.09 -61.72 25.01
C GLY A 7 -26.89 -60.25 25.36
N LEU A 8 -25.72 -59.91 25.93
CA LEU A 8 -25.29 -58.56 26.24
C LEU A 8 -24.66 -57.94 24.97
N LEU A 9 -25.37 -57.02 24.31
CA LEU A 9 -24.81 -56.21 23.23
C LEU A 9 -23.97 -55.08 23.87
N ALA A 10 -22.63 -55.19 23.76
CA ALA A 10 -21.70 -54.08 24.08
C ALA A 10 -21.65 -53.11 22.91
N ALA A 11 -22.32 -51.98 23.04
CA ALA A 11 -22.22 -50.87 22.11
C ALA A 11 -20.90 -50.12 22.39
N THR A 12 -19.87 -50.43 21.59
CA THR A 12 -18.62 -49.61 21.57
C THR A 12 -18.92 -48.28 20.88
N ALA A 13 -19.09 -47.22 21.68
CA ALA A 13 -19.09 -45.87 21.21
C ALA A 13 -17.69 -45.50 20.71
N LEU A 14 -17.49 -45.51 19.40
CA LEU A 14 -16.33 -44.88 18.78
C LEU A 14 -16.49 -43.35 18.99
N ALA A 15 -15.93 -42.85 20.07
CA ALA A 15 -15.65 -41.43 20.21
C ALA A 15 -14.58 -41.09 19.18
N GLY A 16 -14.99 -40.70 17.98
CA GLY A 16 -14.12 -40.11 16.99
C GLY A 16 -13.55 -38.83 17.60
N SER A 17 -12.30 -38.87 18.04
CA SER A 17 -11.54 -37.66 18.31
C SER A 17 -11.52 -36.87 17.01
N ALA A 18 -12.35 -35.83 16.91
CA ALA A 18 -12.19 -34.82 15.90
C ALA A 18 -10.78 -34.24 16.14
N LEU A 19 -9.78 -34.71 15.38
CA LEU A 19 -8.48 -34.04 15.32
C LEU A 19 -8.81 -32.63 14.89
N ALA A 20 -8.67 -31.67 15.80
CA ALA A 20 -8.77 -30.26 15.46
C ALA A 20 -7.76 -30.04 14.32
N GLN A 21 -8.28 -29.72 13.15
CA GLN A 21 -7.42 -29.45 12.00
C GLN A 21 -6.51 -28.29 12.41
N GLU A 22 -5.19 -28.52 12.32
CA GLU A 22 -4.22 -27.50 12.67
C GLU A 22 -4.48 -26.27 11.80
N LYS A 23 -4.61 -25.10 12.44
CA LYS A 23 -4.90 -23.85 11.74
C LYS A 23 -3.73 -23.48 10.84
N ILE A 24 -4.05 -22.97 9.64
CA ILE A 24 -3.08 -22.33 8.76
C ILE A 24 -2.78 -20.95 9.33
N LYS A 25 -1.54 -20.72 9.71
CA LYS A 25 -1.09 -19.45 10.29
C LYS A 25 -0.43 -18.58 9.22
N ILE A 26 -0.93 -17.35 9.09
CA ILE A 26 -0.40 -16.34 8.15
C ILE A 26 0.17 -15.19 8.96
N GLY A 27 1.49 -15.00 8.91
CA GLY A 27 2.15 -13.82 9.45
C GLY A 27 2.00 -12.66 8.49
N VAL A 28 1.67 -11.47 9.01
CA VAL A 28 1.63 -10.20 8.27
C VAL A 28 2.61 -9.25 8.95
N SER A 29 3.73 -8.94 8.29
CA SER A 29 4.78 -8.06 8.82
C SER A 29 4.86 -6.79 7.98
N ILE A 30 4.59 -5.66 8.61
CA ILE A 30 4.47 -4.34 7.96
C ILE A 30 5.13 -3.25 8.81
N PRO A 31 5.60 -2.14 8.22
CA PRO A 31 6.08 -1.00 9.00
C PRO A 31 5.00 -0.42 9.91
N ALA A 32 5.40 0.12 11.05
CA ALA A 32 4.51 0.87 11.94
C ALA A 32 3.94 2.12 11.24
N ALA A 33 2.88 2.67 11.79
CA ALA A 33 2.17 3.84 11.23
C ALA A 33 2.97 5.14 11.47
N THR A 34 4.02 5.37 10.69
CA THR A 34 4.90 6.53 10.79
C THR A 34 4.40 7.74 9.98
N HIS A 35 3.51 7.54 9.03
CA HIS A 35 2.86 8.56 8.18
C HIS A 35 1.48 8.08 7.74
N GLY A 36 0.68 8.97 7.11
CA GLY A 36 -0.72 8.72 6.80
C GLY A 36 -0.97 7.44 6.00
N PHE A 37 -0.21 7.21 4.92
CA PHE A 37 -0.35 6.01 4.10
C PHE A 37 -0.13 4.72 4.92
N MET A 38 0.90 4.66 5.77
CA MET A 38 1.15 3.49 6.63
C MET A 38 0.05 3.31 7.67
N GLY A 39 -0.54 4.39 8.18
CA GLY A 39 -1.72 4.33 9.06
C GLY A 39 -2.91 3.68 8.36
N GLY A 40 -3.19 4.08 7.13
CA GLY A 40 -4.22 3.47 6.28
C GLY A 40 -3.94 2.00 5.99
N LEU A 41 -2.71 1.66 5.64
CA LEU A 41 -2.28 0.28 5.34
C LEU A 41 -2.48 -0.64 6.56
N ASN A 42 -2.03 -0.21 7.74
CA ASN A 42 -2.22 -0.95 9.00
C ASN A 42 -3.73 -1.17 9.30
N TRP A 43 -4.54 -0.12 9.11
CA TRP A 43 -5.99 -0.24 9.29
C TRP A 43 -6.61 -1.26 8.33
N HIS A 44 -6.26 -1.22 7.04
CA HIS A 44 -6.75 -2.17 6.04
C HIS A 44 -6.31 -3.61 6.34
N ALA A 45 -5.09 -3.82 6.85
CA ALA A 45 -4.61 -5.12 7.30
C ALA A 45 -5.48 -5.68 8.42
N GLN A 46 -5.77 -4.88 9.45
CA GLN A 46 -6.64 -5.27 10.57
C GLN A 46 -8.10 -5.54 10.15
N GLN A 47 -8.64 -4.79 9.18
CA GLN A 47 -9.98 -5.08 8.66
C GLN A 47 -9.99 -6.38 7.83
N ALA A 48 -8.93 -6.62 7.05
CA ALA A 48 -8.77 -7.86 6.29
C ALA A 48 -8.63 -9.09 7.20
N GLU A 49 -7.82 -9.01 8.27
CA GLU A 49 -7.70 -10.04 9.30
C GLU A 49 -9.07 -10.48 9.81
N LYS A 50 -9.84 -9.55 10.38
CA LYS A 50 -11.18 -9.84 10.93
C LYS A 50 -12.13 -10.48 9.91
N ARG A 51 -12.10 -9.99 8.67
CA ARG A 51 -12.95 -10.49 7.58
C ARG A 51 -12.52 -11.89 7.14
N LEU A 52 -11.23 -12.12 6.96
CA LEU A 52 -10.66 -13.36 6.44
C LEU A 52 -10.80 -14.50 7.45
N GLU A 53 -10.51 -14.26 8.73
CA GLU A 53 -10.68 -15.25 9.80
C GLU A 53 -12.15 -15.63 9.98
N LYS A 54 -13.05 -14.64 9.92
CA LYS A 54 -14.50 -14.92 9.97
C LYS A 54 -14.98 -15.77 8.81
N ALA A 55 -14.43 -15.55 7.61
CA ALA A 55 -14.79 -16.33 6.41
C ALA A 55 -14.12 -17.70 6.37
N ASN A 56 -12.96 -17.87 7.01
CA ASN A 56 -12.13 -19.07 6.97
C ASN A 56 -11.71 -19.49 8.39
N PRO A 57 -12.53 -20.21 9.17
CA PRO A 57 -12.26 -20.52 10.59
C PRO A 57 -10.99 -21.35 10.84
N ASN A 58 -10.42 -21.97 9.80
CA ASN A 58 -9.16 -22.71 9.83
C ASN A 58 -7.93 -21.84 9.55
N ILE A 59 -8.10 -20.53 9.34
CA ILE A 59 -7.01 -19.56 9.16
C ILE A 59 -6.86 -18.73 10.43
N ASP A 60 -5.62 -18.42 10.76
CA ASP A 60 -5.19 -17.61 11.90
C ASP A 60 -4.18 -16.58 11.37
N ILE A 61 -4.48 -15.29 11.52
CA ILE A 61 -3.67 -14.20 10.97
C ILE A 61 -2.98 -13.47 12.13
N ILE A 62 -1.67 -13.28 12.01
CA ILE A 62 -0.84 -12.66 13.04
C ILE A 62 -0.19 -11.42 12.44
N ILE A 63 -0.66 -10.24 12.84
CA ILE A 63 -0.11 -8.97 12.35
C ILE A 63 0.94 -8.46 13.33
N VAL A 64 2.13 -8.15 12.84
CA VAL A 64 3.22 -7.50 13.55
C VAL A 64 3.64 -6.23 12.83
N THR A 65 4.03 -5.21 13.59
CA THR A 65 4.45 -3.91 13.04
C THR A 65 5.81 -3.52 13.59
N ALA A 66 6.71 -3.10 12.72
CA ALA A 66 8.09 -2.80 13.04
C ALA A 66 8.41 -1.30 12.91
N ASP A 67 9.26 -0.78 13.81
CA ASP A 67 9.74 0.60 13.78
C ASP A 67 11.02 0.77 12.93
N GLY A 68 11.59 -0.32 12.44
CA GLY A 68 12.79 -0.31 11.61
C GLY A 68 13.11 -1.68 11.00
N PRO A 69 14.12 -1.75 10.10
CA PRO A 69 14.45 -3.00 9.42
C PRO A 69 14.99 -4.10 10.37
N ALA A 70 15.74 -3.72 11.42
CA ALA A 70 16.24 -4.68 12.40
C ALA A 70 15.13 -5.27 13.28
N ASP A 71 14.17 -4.44 13.68
CA ASP A 71 12.99 -4.83 14.42
C ASP A 71 12.13 -5.77 13.57
N GLN A 72 11.89 -5.41 12.30
CA GLN A 72 11.17 -6.28 11.37
C GLN A 72 11.85 -7.63 11.15
N ALA A 73 13.18 -7.67 11.06
CA ALA A 73 13.91 -8.95 10.94
C ALA A 73 13.70 -9.85 12.17
N SER A 74 13.70 -9.26 13.38
CA SER A 74 13.41 -9.99 14.63
C SER A 74 11.97 -10.52 14.65
N ASP A 75 11.01 -9.72 14.20
CA ASP A 75 9.61 -10.15 14.05
C ASP A 75 9.47 -11.36 13.12
N LEU A 76 10.22 -11.36 11.99
CA LEU A 76 10.21 -12.50 11.07
C LEU A 76 10.77 -13.78 11.70
N GLU A 77 11.83 -13.67 12.52
CA GLU A 77 12.35 -14.81 13.29
C GLU A 77 11.31 -15.35 14.27
N ASP A 78 10.60 -14.50 14.99
CA ASP A 78 9.55 -14.90 15.94
C ASP A 78 8.34 -15.52 15.22
N LEU A 79 7.91 -14.98 14.11
CA LEU A 79 6.85 -15.55 13.27
C LEU A 79 7.19 -16.99 12.82
N VAL A 80 8.45 -17.27 12.51
CA VAL A 80 8.90 -18.63 12.15
C VAL A 80 9.11 -19.51 13.38
N SER A 81 9.90 -19.05 14.36
CA SER A 81 10.39 -19.88 15.45
C SER A 81 9.34 -20.15 16.52
N VAL A 82 8.49 -19.16 16.83
CA VAL A 82 7.49 -19.22 17.88
C VAL A 82 6.11 -19.50 17.30
N GLN A 83 5.67 -18.69 16.31
CA GLN A 83 4.33 -18.81 15.77
C GLN A 83 4.15 -19.96 14.78
N LYS A 84 5.24 -20.40 14.13
CA LYS A 84 5.21 -21.50 13.13
C LYS A 84 4.29 -21.19 11.96
N ILE A 85 4.47 -20.02 11.33
CA ILE A 85 3.64 -19.59 10.22
C ILE A 85 3.78 -20.50 8.98
N ASN A 86 2.68 -20.63 8.22
CA ASN A 86 2.62 -21.34 6.95
C ASN A 86 2.78 -20.40 5.75
N ALA A 87 2.53 -19.11 5.97
CA ALA A 87 2.69 -18.05 4.97
C ALA A 87 3.13 -16.74 5.63
N LEU A 88 3.81 -15.92 4.84
CA LEU A 88 4.19 -14.55 5.19
C LEU A 88 3.62 -13.59 4.15
N VAL A 89 2.95 -12.55 4.61
CA VAL A 89 2.67 -11.32 3.83
C VAL A 89 3.59 -10.26 4.40
N VAL A 90 4.49 -9.71 3.60
CA VAL A 90 5.47 -8.74 4.07
C VAL A 90 5.53 -7.51 3.18
N LEU A 91 5.43 -6.33 3.80
CA LEU A 91 5.89 -5.08 3.21
C LEU A 91 7.24 -4.77 3.84
N PRO A 92 8.37 -4.94 3.12
CA PRO A 92 9.69 -4.72 3.69
C PRO A 92 9.86 -3.26 4.13
N PHE A 93 10.39 -3.03 5.33
CA PHE A 93 10.76 -1.68 5.76
C PHE A 93 11.77 -1.06 4.79
N GLU A 94 12.81 -1.84 4.44
CA GLU A 94 13.78 -1.57 3.40
C GLU A 94 14.09 -2.86 2.64
N SER A 95 14.33 -2.77 1.33
CA SER A 95 14.51 -3.94 0.46
C SER A 95 15.74 -4.78 0.82
N GLU A 96 16.90 -4.14 0.92
CA GLU A 96 18.18 -4.83 1.13
C GLU A 96 18.28 -5.53 2.49
N PRO A 97 18.03 -4.86 3.65
CA PRO A 97 18.13 -5.50 4.96
C PRO A 97 17.15 -6.65 5.18
N LEU A 98 15.97 -6.60 4.52
CA LEU A 98 14.91 -7.60 4.70
C LEU A 98 15.00 -8.78 3.72
N THR A 99 15.86 -8.69 2.70
CA THR A 99 15.97 -9.76 1.69
C THR A 99 16.39 -11.08 2.33
N GLU A 100 17.47 -11.10 3.11
CA GLU A 100 17.96 -12.34 3.75
C GLU A 100 17.00 -12.88 4.83
N PRO A 101 16.43 -12.07 5.74
CA PRO A 101 15.39 -12.54 6.66
C PRO A 101 14.19 -13.20 5.95
N VAL A 102 13.70 -12.63 4.85
CA VAL A 102 12.58 -13.23 4.08
C VAL A 102 13.00 -14.55 3.41
N LYS A 103 14.24 -14.67 2.92
CA LYS A 103 14.78 -15.96 2.43
C LYS A 103 14.79 -17.05 3.52
N GLN A 104 15.12 -16.68 4.75
CA GLN A 104 15.09 -17.62 5.87
C GLN A 104 13.66 -18.09 6.16
N VAL A 105 12.68 -17.19 6.12
CA VAL A 105 11.26 -17.59 6.20
C VAL A 105 10.90 -18.52 5.03
N LYS A 106 11.30 -18.20 3.80
CA LYS A 106 11.07 -19.08 2.62
C LYS A 106 11.67 -20.47 2.77
N ALA A 107 12.86 -20.57 3.37
CA ALA A 107 13.55 -21.84 3.58
C ALA A 107 12.78 -22.81 4.51
N THR A 108 11.84 -22.32 5.33
CA THR A 108 10.95 -23.17 6.14
C THR A 108 9.84 -23.83 5.33
N GLY A 109 9.67 -23.45 4.06
CA GLY A 109 8.58 -23.89 3.18
C GLY A 109 7.36 -22.99 3.24
N ALA A 110 7.42 -21.87 3.96
CA ALA A 110 6.34 -20.89 4.01
C ALA A 110 6.07 -20.25 2.63
N PHE A 111 4.81 -19.98 2.35
CA PHE A 111 4.39 -19.22 1.17
C PHE A 111 4.68 -17.72 1.38
N ILE A 112 5.31 -17.05 0.41
CA ILE A 112 5.76 -15.67 0.56
C ILE A 112 4.99 -14.74 -0.39
N THR A 113 4.31 -13.75 0.18
CA THR A 113 3.72 -12.62 -0.53
C THR A 113 4.45 -11.34 -0.15
N VAL A 114 5.13 -10.73 -1.11
CA VAL A 114 5.81 -9.44 -0.94
C VAL A 114 4.91 -8.32 -1.46
N VAL A 115 4.81 -7.24 -0.69
CA VAL A 115 3.87 -6.14 -0.94
C VAL A 115 4.64 -4.84 -1.11
N ASP A 116 4.23 -4.03 -2.09
CA ASP A 116 4.72 -2.67 -2.35
C ASP A 116 6.23 -2.61 -2.62
N ARG A 117 7.06 -2.44 -1.59
CA ARG A 117 8.52 -2.45 -1.72
C ARG A 117 9.00 -3.86 -1.98
N GLY A 118 9.67 -4.07 -3.13
CA GLY A 118 10.26 -5.36 -3.47
C GLY A 118 11.46 -5.71 -2.58
N LEU A 119 11.92 -6.94 -2.71
CA LEU A 119 13.22 -7.38 -2.17
C LEU A 119 14.33 -6.98 -3.13
N SER A 120 15.58 -6.94 -2.66
CA SER A 120 16.74 -6.63 -3.52
C SER A 120 17.09 -7.76 -4.49
N GLU A 121 16.64 -8.99 -4.21
CA GLU A 121 16.80 -10.15 -5.08
C GLU A 121 15.43 -10.64 -5.58
N PRO A 122 15.26 -10.87 -6.89
CA PRO A 122 14.00 -11.35 -7.45
C PRO A 122 13.82 -12.87 -7.25
N GLY A 123 12.56 -13.33 -7.22
CA GLY A 123 12.22 -14.76 -7.24
C GLY A 123 12.22 -15.45 -5.88
N ILE A 124 12.30 -14.70 -4.80
CA ILE A 124 12.14 -15.22 -3.43
C ILE A 124 10.63 -15.41 -3.15
N GLU A 125 9.85 -14.44 -3.55
CA GLU A 125 8.40 -14.41 -3.36
C GLU A 125 7.65 -15.38 -4.28
N ASP A 126 6.56 -15.95 -3.78
CA ASP A 126 5.57 -16.68 -4.58
C ASP A 126 4.60 -15.70 -5.26
N VAL A 127 4.26 -14.61 -4.54
CA VAL A 127 3.43 -13.52 -5.02
C VAL A 127 4.10 -12.18 -4.71
N TYR A 128 4.11 -11.30 -5.71
CA TYR A 128 4.40 -9.87 -5.54
C TYR A 128 3.17 -9.05 -5.85
N LEU A 129 2.80 -8.10 -5.00
CA LEU A 129 1.69 -7.19 -5.22
C LEU A 129 2.10 -5.75 -4.93
N ALA A 130 1.87 -4.84 -5.88
CA ALA A 130 2.13 -3.41 -5.73
C ALA A 130 1.13 -2.57 -6.53
N GLY A 131 1.10 -1.27 -6.26
CA GLY A 131 0.48 -0.29 -7.14
C GLY A 131 1.31 -0.05 -8.41
N ASN A 132 0.70 0.54 -9.43
CA ASN A 132 1.37 0.86 -10.69
C ASN A 132 2.03 2.24 -10.62
N ASN A 133 3.28 2.29 -10.14
CA ASN A 133 4.04 3.53 -10.02
C ASN A 133 4.27 4.24 -11.36
N THR A 134 4.58 3.48 -12.40
CA THR A 134 4.75 4.02 -13.76
C THR A 134 3.46 4.66 -14.27
N GLU A 135 2.31 4.01 -14.07
CA GLU A 135 1.00 4.54 -14.46
C GLU A 135 0.65 5.79 -13.65
N MET A 136 0.93 5.81 -12.34
CA MET A 136 0.73 6.97 -11.48
C MET A 136 1.46 8.21 -12.00
N GLY A 137 2.75 8.09 -12.31
CA GLY A 137 3.53 9.18 -12.90
C GLY A 137 2.98 9.62 -14.26
N LYS A 138 2.66 8.68 -15.12
CA LYS A 138 2.11 8.94 -16.47
C LYS A 138 0.76 9.67 -16.40
N ILE A 139 -0.18 9.19 -15.58
CA ILE A 139 -1.53 9.79 -15.44
C ILE A 139 -1.45 11.19 -14.85
N SER A 140 -0.59 11.41 -13.84
CA SER A 140 -0.33 12.74 -13.27
C SER A 140 0.16 13.72 -14.34
N ALA A 141 1.13 13.30 -15.16
CA ALA A 141 1.64 14.11 -16.26
C ALA A 141 0.58 14.39 -17.33
N GLN A 142 -0.24 13.40 -17.70
CA GLN A 142 -1.33 13.55 -18.66
C GLN A 142 -2.37 14.55 -18.18
N TYR A 143 -2.74 14.53 -16.91
CA TYR A 143 -3.65 15.51 -16.35
C TYR A 143 -3.04 16.93 -16.41
N ILE A 144 -1.78 17.10 -16.01
CA ILE A 144 -1.07 18.39 -16.09
C ILE A 144 -1.04 18.90 -17.54
N LYS A 145 -0.69 18.06 -18.51
CA LYS A 145 -0.73 18.39 -19.95
C LYS A 145 -2.12 18.81 -20.45
N SER A 146 -3.18 18.27 -19.88
CA SER A 146 -4.54 18.63 -20.24
C SER A 146 -4.96 20.02 -19.76
N ARG A 147 -4.26 20.55 -18.76
CA ARG A 147 -4.57 21.83 -18.09
C ARG A 147 -3.61 22.95 -18.45
N LEU A 148 -2.37 22.61 -18.80
CA LEU A 148 -1.30 23.55 -19.09
C LEU A 148 -0.90 23.52 -20.57
N LYS A 149 -0.21 24.58 -21.00
CA LYS A 149 0.30 24.75 -22.36
C LYS A 149 1.83 24.88 -22.37
N SER A 150 2.41 24.86 -23.56
CA SER A 150 3.84 25.15 -23.75
C SER A 150 4.22 26.50 -23.16
N GLY A 151 5.27 26.51 -22.36
CA GLY A 151 5.80 27.69 -21.65
C GLY A 151 5.34 27.79 -20.19
N ASP A 152 4.26 27.14 -19.79
CA ASP A 152 3.81 27.11 -18.39
C ASP A 152 4.81 26.34 -17.50
N ASN A 153 4.82 26.64 -16.21
CA ASN A 153 5.84 26.23 -15.25
C ASN A 153 5.23 25.30 -14.18
N ILE A 154 5.95 24.23 -13.86
CA ILE A 154 5.58 23.36 -12.74
C ILE A 154 6.77 23.11 -11.81
N VAL A 155 6.44 22.69 -10.58
CA VAL A 155 7.38 22.12 -9.62
C VAL A 155 6.92 20.74 -9.19
N ILE A 156 7.88 19.90 -8.77
CA ILE A 156 7.61 18.50 -8.38
C ILE A 156 8.15 18.26 -6.97
N LEU A 157 7.29 17.75 -6.09
CA LEU A 157 7.68 17.29 -4.76
C LEU A 157 7.66 15.76 -4.75
N ARG A 158 8.83 15.17 -4.54
CA ARG A 158 9.07 13.72 -4.62
C ARG A 158 8.99 13.07 -3.24
N GLY A 159 8.86 11.74 -3.22
CA GLY A 159 8.84 10.96 -2.00
C GLY A 159 10.22 10.76 -1.35
N ILE A 160 10.51 9.55 -0.88
CA ILE A 160 11.83 9.10 -0.43
C ILE A 160 12.59 8.57 -1.66
N PRO A 161 13.93 8.74 -1.77
CA PRO A 161 14.72 8.25 -2.90
C PRO A 161 14.76 6.71 -2.94
N THR A 162 13.73 6.11 -3.53
CA THR A 162 13.52 4.68 -3.70
C THR A 162 13.23 4.33 -5.15
N VAL A 163 13.18 3.03 -5.46
CA VAL A 163 12.76 2.55 -6.80
C VAL A 163 11.34 3.05 -7.14
N LEU A 164 10.42 3.05 -6.17
CA LEU A 164 9.04 3.50 -6.37
C LEU A 164 8.95 4.96 -6.80
N ASP A 165 9.70 5.84 -6.10
CA ASP A 165 9.78 7.26 -6.45
C ASP A 165 10.39 7.46 -7.83
N THR A 166 11.46 6.73 -8.15
CA THR A 166 12.14 6.82 -9.44
C THR A 166 11.21 6.38 -10.58
N GLU A 167 10.49 5.26 -10.42
CA GLU A 167 9.51 4.78 -11.42
C GLU A 167 8.41 5.82 -11.70
N ARG A 168 7.87 6.47 -10.65
CA ARG A 168 6.89 7.55 -10.78
C ARG A 168 7.48 8.74 -11.52
N PHE A 169 8.63 9.21 -11.06
CA PHE A 169 9.29 10.39 -11.61
C PHE A 169 9.70 10.21 -13.08
N ASP A 170 10.35 9.09 -13.42
CA ASP A 170 10.81 8.82 -14.77
C ASP A 170 9.64 8.71 -15.77
N ALA A 171 8.55 8.04 -15.36
CA ALA A 171 7.34 7.94 -16.18
C ALA A 171 6.67 9.31 -16.39
N PHE A 172 6.62 10.14 -15.35
CA PHE A 172 6.13 11.52 -15.45
C PHE A 172 6.97 12.35 -16.42
N MET A 173 8.30 12.34 -16.25
CA MET A 173 9.22 13.10 -17.10
C MET A 173 9.20 12.63 -18.56
N ALA A 174 9.06 11.32 -18.79
CA ALA A 174 8.90 10.78 -20.13
C ALA A 174 7.61 11.27 -20.82
N GLU A 175 6.51 11.33 -20.08
CA GLU A 175 5.21 11.76 -20.60
C GLU A 175 5.17 13.27 -20.89
N ILE A 176 5.85 14.10 -20.05
CA ILE A 176 5.80 15.57 -20.18
C ILE A 176 6.84 16.13 -21.18
N LYS A 177 7.84 15.33 -21.58
CA LYS A 177 9.05 15.73 -22.32
C LYS A 177 8.81 16.65 -23.50
N ASP A 178 7.82 16.35 -24.34
CA ASP A 178 7.57 17.07 -25.60
C ASP A 178 6.41 18.07 -25.49
N SER A 179 5.92 18.35 -24.28
CA SER A 179 4.80 19.26 -24.04
C SER A 179 5.18 20.75 -24.12
N GLY A 180 6.46 21.05 -23.92
CA GLY A 180 6.94 22.42 -23.74
C GLY A 180 6.64 23.02 -22.35
N ILE A 181 6.03 22.28 -21.43
CA ILE A 181 5.86 22.67 -20.02
C ILE A 181 7.24 22.57 -19.35
N LYS A 182 7.56 23.55 -18.52
CA LYS A 182 8.86 23.65 -17.87
C LYS A 182 8.81 23.13 -16.44
N VAL A 183 9.61 22.12 -16.13
CA VAL A 183 9.88 21.72 -14.75
C VAL A 183 10.94 22.65 -14.18
N LEU A 184 10.54 23.59 -13.31
CA LEU A 184 11.43 24.59 -12.73
C LEU A 184 12.41 23.96 -11.74
N ASP A 185 11.91 23.03 -10.91
CA ASP A 185 12.70 22.28 -9.94
C ASP A 185 11.95 21.03 -9.48
N ASN A 186 12.69 20.06 -8.89
CA ASN A 186 12.12 18.93 -8.18
C ASN A 186 12.93 18.67 -6.91
N LYS A 187 12.25 18.36 -5.80
CA LYS A 187 12.89 18.06 -4.50
C LYS A 187 12.20 16.90 -3.79
N PHE A 188 12.96 16.16 -3.00
CA PHE A 188 12.43 15.17 -2.09
C PHE A 188 11.72 15.87 -0.91
N ALA A 189 10.55 15.37 -0.56
CA ALA A 189 9.72 15.78 0.56
C ALA A 189 9.32 14.56 1.44
N ASN A 190 10.02 13.44 1.27
CA ASN A 190 10.09 12.25 2.14
C ASN A 190 8.73 11.62 2.49
N TRP A 191 7.68 11.81 1.64
CA TRP A 191 6.28 11.46 1.94
C TRP A 191 5.79 12.03 3.27
N ASN A 192 6.24 13.24 3.58
CA ASN A 192 6.00 13.91 4.84
C ASN A 192 5.34 15.27 4.62
N ARG A 193 4.37 15.62 5.46
CA ARG A 193 3.61 16.87 5.36
C ARG A 193 4.46 18.09 5.64
N ASP A 194 5.28 18.04 6.70
CA ASP A 194 6.11 19.17 7.11
C ASP A 194 7.22 19.42 6.07
N ASP A 195 7.87 18.37 5.57
CA ASP A 195 8.84 18.48 4.48
C ASP A 195 8.19 19.01 3.19
N GLY A 196 6.97 18.55 2.88
CA GLY A 196 6.18 19.07 1.75
C GLY A 196 5.91 20.57 1.87
N PHE A 197 5.56 21.01 3.07
CA PHE A 197 5.35 22.42 3.38
C PHE A 197 6.66 23.24 3.21
N GLU A 198 7.78 22.81 3.79
CA GLU A 198 9.06 23.49 3.72
C GLU A 198 9.59 23.57 2.28
N VAL A 199 9.53 22.46 1.54
CA VAL A 199 9.95 22.42 0.12
C VAL A 199 9.11 23.35 -0.73
N MET A 200 7.78 23.38 -0.51
CA MET A 200 6.92 24.29 -1.25
C MET A 200 7.14 25.74 -0.90
N GLN A 201 7.43 26.10 0.37
CA GLN A 201 7.82 27.45 0.76
C GLN A 201 9.10 27.90 0.02
N ASP A 202 10.10 27.03 -0.09
CA ASP A 202 11.32 27.34 -0.87
C ASP A 202 10.97 27.59 -2.34
N PHE A 203 10.15 26.75 -2.96
CA PHE A 203 9.72 26.96 -4.36
C PHE A 203 8.95 28.27 -4.56
N LEU A 204 8.00 28.59 -3.67
CA LEU A 204 7.23 29.82 -3.73
C LEU A 204 8.11 31.07 -3.57
N SER A 205 9.19 30.98 -2.81
CA SER A 205 10.13 32.10 -2.63
C SER A 205 11.04 32.32 -3.85
N ARG A 206 11.38 31.25 -4.58
CA ARG A 206 12.29 31.27 -5.73
C ARG A 206 11.60 31.50 -7.06
N PHE A 207 10.35 31.06 -7.18
CA PHE A 207 9.62 31.05 -8.44
C PHE A 207 8.33 31.86 -8.33
N PRO A 208 8.29 33.05 -8.93
CA PRO A 208 7.08 33.90 -8.92
C PRO A 208 5.93 33.28 -9.74
N ASP A 209 6.27 32.52 -10.79
CA ASP A 209 5.30 31.97 -11.73
C ASP A 209 5.34 30.44 -11.66
N ILE A 210 4.39 29.83 -10.92
CA ILE A 210 4.16 28.40 -10.86
C ILE A 210 2.69 28.19 -11.25
N ASP A 211 2.44 27.41 -12.30
CA ASP A 211 1.11 27.14 -12.85
C ASP A 211 0.53 25.80 -12.36
N GLY A 212 1.40 24.87 -11.97
CA GLY A 212 1.01 23.57 -11.46
C GLY A 212 2.06 22.94 -10.54
N VAL A 213 1.59 22.06 -9.66
CA VAL A 213 2.43 21.29 -8.75
C VAL A 213 2.07 19.82 -8.89
N TRP A 214 3.07 18.94 -8.95
CA TRP A 214 2.88 17.53 -8.75
C TRP A 214 3.49 17.12 -7.41
N ALA A 215 2.64 16.68 -6.49
CA ALA A 215 3.03 16.06 -5.23
C ALA A 215 2.83 14.55 -5.35
N GLN A 216 3.89 13.76 -5.14
CA GLN A 216 3.85 12.31 -5.37
C GLN A 216 3.08 11.52 -4.31
N ASP A 217 2.52 12.21 -3.30
CA ASP A 217 1.83 11.61 -2.17
C ASP A 217 0.91 12.65 -1.50
N ASP A 218 -0.12 12.21 -0.81
CA ASP A 218 -1.14 13.08 -0.23
C ASP A 218 -0.71 13.73 1.08
N ASP A 219 0.18 13.15 1.86
CA ASP A 219 0.80 13.86 2.98
C ASP A 219 1.60 15.06 2.48
N ILE A 220 2.40 14.89 1.41
CA ILE A 220 3.08 16.00 0.73
C ILE A 220 2.05 17.01 0.20
N THR A 221 0.97 16.53 -0.45
CA THR A 221 -0.08 17.40 -1.00
C THR A 221 -0.68 18.32 0.06
N LEU A 222 -0.95 17.82 1.27
CA LEU A 222 -1.47 18.64 2.36
C LEU A 222 -0.47 19.72 2.80
N GLY A 223 0.81 19.38 2.88
CA GLY A 223 1.87 20.36 3.17
C GLY A 223 1.95 21.46 2.10
N VAL A 224 1.90 21.06 0.81
CA VAL A 224 1.87 21.99 -0.32
C VAL A 224 0.65 22.92 -0.26
N VAL A 225 -0.54 22.38 0.00
CA VAL A 225 -1.78 23.15 0.14
C VAL A 225 -1.65 24.23 1.23
N GLU A 226 -1.05 23.88 2.36
CA GLU A 226 -0.85 24.81 3.46
C GLU A 226 0.11 25.95 3.07
N ALA A 227 1.27 25.61 2.49
CA ALA A 227 2.26 26.61 2.04
C ALA A 227 1.67 27.57 0.99
N VAL A 228 0.95 27.04 0.00
CA VAL A 228 0.30 27.83 -1.05
C VAL A 228 -0.76 28.79 -0.49
N LYS A 229 -1.59 28.31 0.46
CA LYS A 229 -2.59 29.15 1.15
C LYS A 229 -1.96 30.24 2.01
N GLN A 230 -0.89 29.92 2.76
CA GLN A 230 -0.15 30.94 3.54
C GLN A 230 0.42 32.04 2.63
N ALA A 231 0.95 31.65 1.48
CA ALA A 231 1.44 32.60 0.47
C ALA A 231 0.34 33.34 -0.27
N LYS A 232 -0.95 32.99 -0.06
CA LYS A 232 -2.13 33.53 -0.77
C LYS A 232 -2.05 33.35 -2.29
N ARG A 233 -1.47 32.21 -2.73
CA ARG A 233 -1.29 31.87 -4.14
C ARG A 233 -2.20 30.71 -4.59
N ASP A 234 -3.24 30.41 -3.81
CA ASP A 234 -4.18 29.31 -4.04
C ASP A 234 -5.05 29.46 -5.31
N LYS A 235 -4.97 30.61 -5.99
CA LYS A 235 -5.63 30.86 -7.27
C LYS A 235 -4.67 30.88 -8.47
N ASP A 236 -3.38 30.82 -8.23
CA ASP A 236 -2.35 30.94 -9.28
C ASP A 236 -2.05 29.57 -9.92
N MET A 237 -2.32 28.48 -9.22
CA MET A 237 -1.90 27.15 -9.60
C MET A 237 -2.92 26.08 -9.20
N PHE A 238 -2.72 24.86 -9.69
CA PHE A 238 -3.37 23.66 -9.18
C PHE A 238 -2.34 22.61 -8.76
N ILE A 239 -2.78 21.68 -7.92
CA ILE A 239 -1.94 20.60 -7.38
C ILE A 239 -2.54 19.27 -7.82
N VAL A 240 -1.70 18.35 -8.30
CA VAL A 240 -2.05 16.94 -8.51
C VAL A 240 -1.48 16.15 -7.34
N GLY A 241 -2.34 15.51 -6.58
CA GLY A 241 -2.00 14.63 -5.46
C GLY A 241 -1.81 13.18 -5.89
N GLY A 242 -1.67 12.32 -4.92
CA GLY A 242 -1.55 10.88 -5.12
C GLY A 242 -1.62 10.09 -3.84
N ALA A 243 -2.23 8.96 -3.90
CA ALA A 243 -2.41 7.87 -2.96
C ALA A 243 -3.86 7.57 -2.60
N GLY A 244 -4.76 8.52 -2.57
CA GLY A 244 -6.17 8.32 -2.24
C GLY A 244 -6.51 8.60 -0.78
N MET A 245 -5.84 9.58 -0.17
CA MET A 245 -6.14 10.00 1.19
C MET A 245 -7.56 10.56 1.30
N LYS A 246 -8.28 10.12 2.30
CA LYS A 246 -9.68 10.49 2.56
C LYS A 246 -9.95 12.00 2.51
N GLU A 247 -9.06 12.81 3.07
CA GLU A 247 -9.18 14.27 3.09
C GLU A 247 -9.06 14.88 1.68
N ILE A 248 -8.11 14.38 0.89
CA ILE A 248 -7.94 14.79 -0.51
C ILE A 248 -9.13 14.33 -1.36
N ILE A 249 -9.53 13.06 -1.24
CA ILE A 249 -10.71 12.52 -1.94
C ILE A 249 -11.96 13.33 -1.62
N LYS A 250 -12.18 13.68 -0.34
CA LYS A 250 -13.31 14.52 0.06
C LYS A 250 -13.25 15.89 -0.60
N GLY A 251 -12.07 16.52 -0.65
CA GLY A 251 -11.86 17.78 -1.35
C GLY A 251 -12.20 17.68 -2.84
N VAL A 252 -11.75 16.64 -3.53
CA VAL A 252 -12.06 16.38 -4.94
C VAL A 252 -13.57 16.20 -5.14
N MET A 253 -14.26 15.43 -4.28
CA MET A 253 -15.72 15.28 -4.30
C MET A 253 -16.45 16.62 -4.20
N ASP A 254 -15.96 17.50 -3.32
CA ASP A 254 -16.54 18.83 -3.09
C ASP A 254 -16.18 19.85 -4.18
N GLY A 255 -15.32 19.49 -5.13
CA GLY A 255 -14.90 20.35 -6.23
C GLY A 255 -13.81 21.34 -5.84
N ASN A 256 -12.84 20.94 -5.03
CA ASN A 256 -11.68 21.76 -4.67
C ASN A 256 -10.91 22.18 -5.92
N ALA A 257 -10.80 23.49 -6.17
CA ALA A 257 -10.12 24.02 -7.34
C ALA A 257 -8.58 23.93 -7.24
N LEU A 258 -8.03 23.98 -6.02
CA LEU A 258 -6.59 23.89 -5.80
C LEU A 258 -6.08 22.46 -5.93
N VAL A 259 -6.85 21.46 -5.47
CA VAL A 259 -6.55 20.03 -5.66
C VAL A 259 -7.74 19.40 -6.38
N PRO A 260 -7.82 19.54 -7.72
CA PRO A 260 -9.00 19.15 -8.48
C PRO A 260 -9.10 17.65 -8.75
N VAL A 261 -7.99 16.93 -8.61
CA VAL A 261 -7.87 15.48 -8.86
C VAL A 261 -6.86 14.86 -7.93
N ASP A 262 -6.92 13.53 -7.84
CA ASP A 262 -5.93 12.70 -7.21
C ASP A 262 -5.60 11.49 -8.11
N VAL A 263 -4.50 10.78 -7.85
CA VAL A 263 -4.17 9.54 -8.54
C VAL A 263 -4.03 8.43 -7.52
N LEU A 264 -4.86 7.39 -7.66
CA LEU A 264 -4.94 6.32 -6.68
C LEU A 264 -3.64 5.52 -6.53
N TYR A 265 -3.21 5.33 -5.30
CA TYR A 265 -2.25 4.32 -4.87
C TYR A 265 -2.74 3.77 -3.52
N PRO A 266 -3.63 2.74 -3.51
CA PRO A 266 -4.46 2.47 -2.35
C PRO A 266 -3.69 1.76 -1.24
N PRO A 267 -3.75 2.22 0.03
CA PRO A 267 -3.22 1.46 1.17
C PRO A 267 -3.94 0.11 1.37
N ALA A 268 -5.14 -0.04 0.80
CA ALA A 268 -5.88 -1.31 0.74
C ALA A 268 -5.17 -2.43 -0.03
N LEU A 269 -4.06 -2.14 -0.72
CA LEU A 269 -3.25 -3.16 -1.40
C LEU A 269 -2.81 -4.30 -0.46
N ILE A 270 -2.59 -4.02 0.83
CA ILE A 270 -2.26 -5.04 1.83
C ILE A 270 -3.41 -6.05 2.01
N ALA A 271 -4.64 -5.57 2.04
CA ALA A 271 -5.82 -6.44 2.14
C ALA A 271 -5.94 -7.36 0.93
N THR A 272 -5.68 -6.84 -0.28
CA THR A 272 -5.64 -7.64 -1.51
C THR A 272 -4.54 -8.70 -1.46
N ALA A 273 -3.36 -8.37 -0.93
CA ALA A 273 -2.26 -9.33 -0.76
C ALA A 273 -2.63 -10.44 0.23
N MET A 274 -3.30 -10.10 1.34
CA MET A 274 -3.82 -11.07 2.30
C MET A 274 -4.89 -11.97 1.68
N ASP A 275 -5.81 -11.43 0.87
CA ASP A 275 -6.82 -12.21 0.12
C ASP A 275 -6.16 -13.21 -0.83
N ILE A 276 -5.16 -12.80 -1.59
CA ILE A 276 -4.41 -13.67 -2.52
C ILE A 276 -3.66 -14.75 -1.74
N THR A 277 -3.05 -14.41 -0.60
CA THR A 277 -2.36 -15.37 0.25
C THR A 277 -3.32 -16.42 0.81
N VAL A 278 -4.49 -16.00 1.30
CA VAL A 278 -5.55 -16.92 1.78
C VAL A 278 -6.04 -17.81 0.62
N ALA A 279 -6.20 -17.26 -0.58
CA ALA A 279 -6.62 -18.03 -1.74
C ALA A 279 -5.66 -19.18 -2.08
N ASN A 280 -4.36 -19.05 -1.80
CA ASN A 280 -3.40 -20.15 -1.96
C ASN A 280 -3.72 -21.39 -1.12
N PHE A 281 -4.38 -21.22 0.03
CA PHE A 281 -4.73 -22.29 0.96
C PHE A 281 -6.20 -22.73 0.83
N THR A 282 -7.05 -21.96 0.18
CA THR A 282 -8.50 -22.21 0.07
C THR A 282 -8.95 -22.56 -1.34
N SER A 283 -8.14 -22.29 -2.36
CA SER A 283 -8.40 -22.67 -3.75
C SER A 283 -7.85 -24.06 -4.07
N ASN A 284 -8.30 -24.63 -5.19
CA ASN A 284 -7.86 -25.97 -5.66
C ASN A 284 -6.52 -25.94 -6.42
N GLY A 285 -5.83 -24.82 -6.45
CA GLY A 285 -4.56 -24.67 -7.15
C GLY A 285 -3.67 -23.59 -6.51
N PRO A 286 -2.34 -23.73 -6.63
CA PRO A 286 -1.41 -22.76 -6.07
C PRO A 286 -1.54 -21.40 -6.78
N VAL A 287 -1.54 -20.34 -5.98
CA VAL A 287 -1.55 -18.95 -6.48
C VAL A 287 -0.11 -18.45 -6.57
N ARG A 288 0.28 -17.89 -7.71
CA ARG A 288 1.62 -17.34 -7.93
C ARG A 288 1.56 -16.18 -8.92
N GLY A 289 2.52 -15.28 -8.84
CA GLY A 289 2.74 -14.27 -9.86
C GLY A 289 2.87 -12.84 -9.34
N ARG A 290 2.86 -11.90 -10.28
CA ARG A 290 2.95 -10.47 -10.01
C ARG A 290 1.59 -9.83 -10.29
N TYR A 291 1.07 -9.12 -9.30
CA TYR A 291 -0.21 -8.43 -9.34
C TYR A 291 0.06 -6.93 -9.21
N ILE A 292 -0.27 -6.17 -10.23
CA ILE A 292 -0.10 -4.72 -10.24
C ILE A 292 -1.47 -4.07 -10.26
N LEU A 293 -1.76 -3.32 -9.20
CA LEU A 293 -3.01 -2.57 -9.08
C LEU A 293 -2.92 -1.30 -9.91
N GLY A 294 -3.93 -1.01 -10.72
CA GLY A 294 -4.00 0.21 -11.52
C GLY A 294 -4.00 1.47 -10.66
N ALA A 295 -3.57 2.58 -11.26
CA ALA A 295 -3.51 3.91 -10.66
C ALA A 295 -4.51 4.87 -11.33
N PRO A 296 -5.84 4.66 -11.23
CA PRO A 296 -6.81 5.50 -11.90
C PRO A 296 -6.75 6.95 -11.42
N LEU A 297 -7.02 7.88 -12.35
CA LEU A 297 -7.27 9.28 -12.02
C LEU A 297 -8.59 9.38 -11.24
N ILE A 298 -8.53 9.99 -10.09
CA ILE A 298 -9.69 10.30 -9.25
C ILE A 298 -10.13 11.71 -9.56
N THR A 299 -11.36 11.82 -10.04
CA THR A 299 -12.00 13.07 -10.40
C THR A 299 -13.28 13.24 -9.57
N LYS A 300 -13.91 14.41 -9.66
CA LYS A 300 -15.17 14.67 -8.96
C LYS A 300 -16.27 13.64 -9.27
N GLU A 301 -16.26 13.08 -10.48
CA GLU A 301 -17.27 12.15 -10.97
C GLU A 301 -17.16 10.76 -10.33
N ASN A 302 -15.93 10.30 -10.03
CA ASN A 302 -15.67 8.95 -9.52
C ASN A 302 -15.10 8.91 -8.08
N ALA A 303 -14.78 10.05 -7.47
CA ALA A 303 -14.11 10.12 -6.18
C ALA A 303 -14.86 9.37 -5.05
N LYS A 304 -16.22 9.34 -5.12
CA LYS A 304 -17.05 8.59 -4.15
C LYS A 304 -16.73 7.08 -4.09
N ASP A 305 -16.23 6.51 -5.19
CA ASP A 305 -15.92 5.07 -5.28
C ASP A 305 -14.59 4.73 -4.55
N PHE A 306 -13.80 5.75 -4.24
CA PHE A 306 -12.51 5.66 -3.54
C PHE A 306 -12.52 6.28 -2.14
N TYR A 307 -13.68 6.77 -1.68
CA TYR A 307 -13.81 7.43 -0.39
C TYR A 307 -14.13 6.42 0.73
N PHE A 308 -13.20 6.24 1.65
CA PHE A 308 -13.34 5.36 2.82
C PHE A 308 -13.38 6.20 4.10
N PRO A 309 -14.57 6.65 4.57
CA PRO A 309 -14.71 7.59 5.69
C PRO A 309 -14.15 7.06 7.01
N ASP A 310 -14.15 5.74 7.21
CA ASP A 310 -13.67 5.08 8.43
C ASP A 310 -12.16 4.80 8.42
N SER A 311 -11.49 4.96 7.28
CA SER A 311 -10.03 4.84 7.20
C SER A 311 -9.35 6.03 7.90
N PRO A 312 -8.21 5.83 8.58
CA PRO A 312 -7.41 6.93 9.09
C PRO A 312 -6.71 7.74 7.98
N PHE A 313 -6.61 7.12 6.79
CA PHE A 313 -5.98 7.71 5.61
C PHE A 313 -7.01 8.04 4.54
#